data_2b432c1673fa94b2b036ba345bc81311
#
_entry.id   2b432c1673fa94b2b036ba345bc81311
#
_cell.length_a   1.000
_cell.length_b   1.000
_cell.length_c   1.000
_cell.angle_alpha   90.00
_cell.angle_beta   90.00
_cell.angle_gamma   90.00
#
_symmetry.space_group_name_H-M   'P 1'
#
loop_
_entity.id
_entity.type
_entity.pdbx_description
1 polymer ?
#
loop_
_entity_poly.entity_id
_entity_poly.type
_entity_poly.pdbx_seq_one_letter_code
_entity_poly.pdbx_strand_id
1 'polypeptide(L)'
;MIKAGAVWINCHNMFDAAAGFGGYKQSGYGRDGGKEGLFEYVKPSWQTRLSFKAPEVDMKTFGASYTADRPSITPATPQVLSADGKLPVVDRTYKLYYGGAQKRPDGNYCRVINDTTGKAFALVGESNRKDVRNAVEVAGKAQPGWDKRSGFNRSQILFYWAENLEQRRQEFIDHLTLIGHSKEKAEIEFDAAIARLFHWAAFCDKYGGAVQETQLYGTVLRLHEPLGIIGIACPDTFPLLGFVSLVAPAIARGNAIVAVPSEKNPTIALALYQILETSDLPGGVVNILTGCRDHITKYLAEHQDIQSVWYFGSLEGSKFVEHTSAVNVKRTWVNYGLDRDWLDTQQGQGEEFLYHCTQAKNIWLTMGDIFAN
;
A
#
# COMPACT_ATOMS: atom_id res chain seq x y z
N MET A 1 -10.20 20.63 -5.48
CA MET A 1 -8.97 20.75 -6.30
C MET A 1 -9.26 20.17 -7.68
N ILE A 2 -8.79 20.81 -8.75
CA ILE A 2 -8.98 20.34 -10.14
C ILE A 2 -8.22 19.03 -10.33
N LYS A 3 -8.90 18.00 -10.82
CA LYS A 3 -8.33 16.66 -11.08
C LYS A 3 -7.82 16.59 -12.53
N ALA A 4 -6.61 17.09 -12.75
CA ALA A 4 -5.93 17.13 -14.05
C ALA A 4 -4.40 17.04 -13.85
N GLY A 5 -3.69 16.48 -14.82
CA GLY A 5 -2.21 16.39 -14.79
C GLY A 5 -1.54 17.72 -15.13
N ALA A 6 -2.17 18.52 -15.98
CA ALA A 6 -1.76 19.89 -16.30
C ALA A 6 -2.91 20.86 -16.10
N VAL A 7 -2.63 22.04 -15.55
CA VAL A 7 -3.60 23.12 -15.31
C VAL A 7 -2.99 24.43 -15.81
N TRP A 8 -3.72 25.19 -16.60
CA TRP A 8 -3.33 26.51 -17.06
C TRP A 8 -4.20 27.58 -16.38
N ILE A 9 -3.58 28.55 -15.74
CA ILE A 9 -4.28 29.68 -15.09
C ILE A 9 -4.05 30.93 -15.93
N ASN A 10 -5.14 31.52 -16.46
CA ASN A 10 -5.14 32.67 -17.37
C ASN A 10 -4.28 32.48 -18.63
N CYS A 11 -4.06 31.24 -19.03
CA CYS A 11 -3.35 30.86 -20.25
C CYS A 11 -3.90 29.53 -20.76
N HIS A 12 -3.44 29.11 -21.93
CA HIS A 12 -3.83 27.82 -22.51
C HIS A 12 -2.75 27.31 -23.44
N ASN A 13 -2.68 25.99 -23.58
CA ASN A 13 -1.86 25.29 -24.54
C ASN A 13 -0.37 25.67 -24.51
N MET A 14 0.15 25.96 -23.32
CA MET A 14 1.57 26.23 -23.12
C MET A 14 2.29 24.91 -22.82
N PHE A 15 3.40 24.70 -23.52
CA PHE A 15 4.25 23.51 -23.39
C PHE A 15 5.71 23.93 -23.31
N ASP A 16 6.47 23.22 -22.49
CA ASP A 16 7.92 23.41 -22.36
C ASP A 16 8.54 22.06 -21.95
N ALA A 17 9.72 21.77 -22.49
CA ALA A 17 10.42 20.52 -22.20
C ALA A 17 10.80 20.36 -20.70
N ALA A 18 10.93 21.47 -19.97
CA ALA A 18 11.19 21.46 -18.53
C ALA A 18 9.95 21.11 -17.69
N ALA A 19 8.75 21.26 -18.25
CA ALA A 19 7.48 21.05 -17.54
C ALA A 19 6.75 19.80 -18.03
N GLY A 20 6.38 18.92 -17.11
CA GLY A 20 5.65 17.69 -17.45
C GLY A 20 4.22 17.97 -17.92
N PHE A 21 3.84 17.37 -19.02
CA PHE A 21 2.48 17.37 -19.53
C PHE A 21 1.93 15.95 -19.55
N GLY A 22 0.67 15.75 -19.18
CA GLY A 22 0.06 14.44 -19.25
C GLY A 22 -1.31 14.36 -18.60
N GLY A 23 -1.87 13.17 -18.67
CA GLY A 23 -3.22 12.87 -18.22
C GLY A 23 -3.38 12.72 -16.70
N TYR A 24 -4.57 12.29 -16.32
CA TYR A 24 -4.94 12.01 -14.93
C TYR A 24 -5.92 10.83 -14.94
N LYS A 25 -5.71 9.85 -14.05
CA LYS A 25 -6.52 8.61 -13.99
C LYS A 25 -6.59 7.91 -15.35
N GLN A 26 -7.79 7.69 -15.89
CA GLN A 26 -8.01 6.97 -17.16
C GLN A 26 -7.49 7.72 -18.39
N SER A 27 -7.17 9.00 -18.28
CA SER A 27 -6.45 9.73 -19.36
C SER A 27 -4.96 9.37 -19.42
N GLY A 28 -4.48 8.46 -18.59
CA GLY A 28 -3.09 8.06 -18.50
C GLY A 28 -2.34 8.76 -17.38
N TYR A 29 -1.23 8.17 -16.99
CA TYR A 29 -0.38 8.68 -15.91
C TYR A 29 1.03 9.03 -16.37
N GLY A 30 1.41 8.69 -17.59
CA GLY A 30 2.69 9.09 -18.20
C GLY A 30 2.81 10.62 -18.32
N ARG A 31 4.03 11.09 -18.43
CA ARG A 31 4.33 12.50 -18.62
C ARG A 31 5.23 12.68 -19.84
N ASP A 32 4.96 13.73 -20.62
CA ASP A 32 5.84 14.22 -21.66
C ASP A 32 6.52 15.49 -21.13
N GLY A 33 7.84 15.56 -21.23
CA GLY A 33 8.63 16.63 -20.59
C GLY A 33 8.81 16.50 -19.08
N GLY A 34 9.58 17.39 -18.51
CA GLY A 34 9.96 17.37 -17.09
C GLY A 34 10.78 16.15 -16.66
N LYS A 35 11.07 16.04 -15.36
CA LYS A 35 11.77 14.89 -14.78
C LYS A 35 10.99 13.59 -14.97
N GLU A 36 9.69 13.66 -14.85
CA GLU A 36 8.81 12.49 -14.97
C GLU A 36 8.76 11.98 -16.42
N GLY A 37 8.78 12.86 -17.41
CA GLY A 37 8.85 12.48 -18.83
C GLY A 37 10.16 11.77 -19.19
N LEU A 38 11.26 12.12 -18.51
CA LEU A 38 12.52 11.42 -18.70
C LEU A 38 12.43 9.95 -18.31
N PHE A 39 11.64 9.61 -17.28
CA PHE A 39 11.47 8.23 -16.79
C PHE A 39 10.69 7.33 -17.76
N GLU A 40 10.03 7.89 -18.76
CA GLU A 40 9.42 7.09 -19.83
C GLU A 40 10.47 6.50 -20.80
N TYR A 41 11.66 7.08 -20.85
CA TYR A 41 12.75 6.67 -21.74
C TYR A 41 13.93 6.02 -21.02
N VAL A 42 14.15 6.35 -19.74
CA VAL A 42 15.25 5.82 -18.94
C VAL A 42 14.72 5.27 -17.60
N LYS A 43 15.39 4.26 -17.09
CA LYS A 43 15.10 3.72 -15.76
C LYS A 43 15.99 4.42 -14.73
N PRO A 44 15.42 5.04 -13.70
CA PRO A 44 16.20 5.57 -12.57
C PRO A 44 17.04 4.47 -11.92
N SER A 45 18.14 4.86 -11.28
CA SER A 45 19.03 3.89 -10.62
C SER A 45 18.38 3.10 -9.50
N TRP A 46 17.38 3.69 -8.85
CA TRP A 46 16.61 3.03 -7.79
C TRP A 46 15.55 2.02 -8.30
N GLN A 47 15.22 2.05 -9.59
CA GLN A 47 14.24 1.12 -10.14
C GLN A 47 14.90 -0.23 -10.44
N THR A 48 14.30 -1.31 -9.93
CA THR A 48 14.78 -2.67 -10.20
C THR A 48 14.73 -2.98 -11.71
N ARG A 49 15.86 -3.44 -12.23
CA ARG A 49 15.98 -3.87 -13.63
C ARG A 49 15.67 -5.36 -13.72
N LEU A 50 14.64 -5.70 -14.44
CA LEU A 50 14.26 -7.07 -14.69
C LEU A 50 14.70 -7.47 -16.10
N SER A 51 15.46 -8.57 -16.19
CA SER A 51 15.94 -9.13 -17.47
C SER A 51 15.52 -10.59 -17.63
N PHE A 52 14.21 -10.85 -17.60
CA PHE A 52 13.72 -12.18 -17.89
C PHE A 52 12.46 -12.12 -18.76
N LYS A 53 12.26 -13.20 -19.54
CA LYS A 53 11.01 -13.37 -20.28
C LYS A 53 10.01 -14.04 -19.34
N ALA A 54 9.01 -13.27 -18.95
CA ALA A 54 7.99 -13.80 -18.09
C ALA A 54 7.13 -14.85 -18.81
N PRO A 55 6.76 -15.98 -18.17
CA PRO A 55 5.91 -17.00 -18.76
C PRO A 55 4.52 -16.45 -19.12
N GLU A 56 3.80 -17.15 -19.98
CA GLU A 56 2.38 -16.86 -20.21
C GLU A 56 1.58 -17.21 -18.95
N VAL A 57 0.61 -16.38 -18.64
CA VAL A 57 -0.29 -16.55 -17.49
C VAL A 57 -1.70 -16.75 -18.01
N ASP A 58 -2.39 -17.76 -17.50
CA ASP A 58 -3.82 -17.91 -17.78
C ASP A 58 -4.62 -16.90 -16.94
N MET A 59 -4.98 -15.80 -17.58
CA MET A 59 -5.72 -14.71 -16.95
C MET A 59 -7.11 -15.12 -16.45
N LYS A 60 -7.66 -16.24 -16.92
CA LYS A 60 -8.98 -16.72 -16.48
C LYS A 60 -8.93 -17.49 -15.18
N THR A 61 -7.83 -18.20 -14.96
CA THR A 61 -7.66 -19.07 -13.78
C THR A 61 -6.96 -18.38 -12.63
N PHE A 62 -6.22 -17.30 -12.85
CA PHE A 62 -5.56 -16.57 -11.76
C PHE A 62 -6.57 -16.06 -10.73
N GLY A 63 -6.35 -16.41 -9.47
CA GLY A 63 -7.21 -16.00 -8.37
C GLY A 63 -8.67 -16.50 -8.46
N ALA A 64 -8.98 -17.36 -9.43
CA ALA A 64 -10.32 -17.94 -9.56
C ALA A 64 -10.63 -18.90 -8.43
N SER A 65 -9.63 -19.62 -7.96
CA SER A 65 -9.77 -20.54 -6.84
C SER A 65 -9.65 -19.82 -5.52
N TYR A 66 -10.75 -19.76 -4.81
CA TYR A 66 -10.82 -19.27 -3.43
C TYR A 66 -10.47 -20.37 -2.44
N THR A 67 -10.72 -21.65 -2.80
CA THR A 67 -10.70 -22.77 -1.86
C THR A 67 -10.09 -24.05 -2.42
N ALA A 68 -9.70 -24.13 -3.69
CA ALA A 68 -9.42 -25.42 -4.36
C ALA A 68 -8.30 -26.22 -3.71
N ASP A 69 -7.32 -25.57 -3.08
CA ASP A 69 -6.14 -26.25 -2.50
C ASP A 69 -6.04 -26.05 -0.98
N ARG A 70 -7.10 -25.55 -0.34
CA ARG A 70 -7.11 -25.36 1.11
C ARG A 70 -7.81 -26.51 1.80
N PRO A 71 -7.23 -27.04 2.89
CA PRO A 71 -7.95 -27.97 3.75
C PRO A 71 -9.26 -27.29 4.16
N SER A 72 -10.34 -28.08 4.13
CA SER A 72 -11.70 -27.62 4.37
C SER A 72 -11.75 -26.57 5.49
N ILE A 73 -12.21 -25.36 5.13
CA ILE A 73 -12.48 -24.32 6.11
C ILE A 73 -13.72 -24.79 6.87
N THR A 74 -13.50 -25.60 7.86
CA THR A 74 -14.55 -25.99 8.79
C THR A 74 -14.95 -24.75 9.58
N PRO A 75 -16.24 -24.48 9.80
CA PRO A 75 -16.63 -23.55 10.86
C PRO A 75 -15.89 -23.99 12.11
N ALA A 76 -14.99 -23.17 12.60
CA ALA A 76 -14.10 -23.60 13.66
C ALA A 76 -14.94 -24.00 14.87
N THR A 77 -14.87 -25.25 15.23
CA THR A 77 -15.15 -25.66 16.59
C THR A 77 -14.08 -24.95 17.44
N PRO A 78 -14.46 -24.16 18.45
CA PRO A 78 -13.49 -23.50 19.31
C PRO A 78 -12.47 -24.51 19.79
N GLN A 79 -11.25 -24.41 19.34
CA GLN A 79 -10.15 -25.19 19.91
C GLN A 79 -9.56 -24.36 21.02
N VAL A 80 -9.52 -24.92 22.21
CA VAL A 80 -8.86 -24.33 23.33
C VAL A 80 -7.37 -24.30 23.03
N LEU A 81 -6.82 -23.13 22.77
CA LEU A 81 -5.38 -22.95 22.61
C LEU A 81 -4.71 -23.24 23.93
N SER A 82 -3.90 -24.30 24.00
CA SER A 82 -3.29 -24.72 25.24
C SER A 82 -2.29 -23.69 25.73
N ALA A 83 -2.38 -23.40 26.98
CA ALA A 83 -1.55 -22.47 27.69
C ALA A 83 -0.14 -23.02 27.96
N ASP A 84 0.84 -22.52 27.21
CA ASP A 84 2.23 -22.51 27.68
C ASP A 84 2.51 -21.18 28.41
N GLY A 85 1.49 -20.60 29.06
CA GLY A 85 1.59 -19.40 29.90
C GLY A 85 1.75 -18.06 29.17
N LYS A 86 1.89 -18.04 27.82
CA LYS A 86 2.16 -16.83 27.04
C LYS A 86 0.98 -16.35 26.18
N LEU A 87 0.01 -17.20 25.90
CA LEU A 87 -1.18 -16.88 25.12
C LEU A 87 -2.44 -17.06 25.96
N PRO A 88 -3.48 -16.26 25.72
CA PRO A 88 -4.76 -16.44 26.40
C PRO A 88 -5.33 -17.84 26.10
N VAL A 89 -5.96 -18.45 27.10
CA VAL A 89 -6.56 -19.80 27.02
C VAL A 89 -7.77 -19.87 26.08
N VAL A 90 -8.20 -18.77 25.50
CA VAL A 90 -9.33 -18.67 24.56
C VAL A 90 -8.85 -18.51 23.14
N ASP A 91 -9.54 -19.14 22.20
CA ASP A 91 -9.30 -18.99 20.78
C ASP A 91 -9.32 -17.52 20.35
N ARG A 92 -8.26 -17.10 19.67
CA ARG A 92 -8.16 -15.75 19.17
C ARG A 92 -8.67 -15.72 17.73
N THR A 93 -9.83 -15.06 17.50
CA THR A 93 -10.39 -14.85 16.16
C THR A 93 -10.08 -13.45 15.70
N TYR A 94 -9.20 -13.35 14.71
CA TYR A 94 -8.87 -12.10 14.05
C TYR A 94 -9.88 -11.83 12.93
N LYS A 95 -10.54 -10.69 13.02
CA LYS A 95 -11.48 -10.23 11.99
C LYS A 95 -10.78 -9.38 10.96
N LEU A 96 -11.42 -9.16 9.82
CA LEU A 96 -11.01 -8.11 8.88
C LEU A 96 -11.05 -6.75 9.58
N TYR A 97 -10.25 -5.81 9.09
CA TYR A 97 -10.27 -4.44 9.59
C TYR A 97 -10.47 -3.46 8.43
N TYR A 98 -11.61 -2.80 8.38
CA TYR A 98 -11.86 -1.73 7.41
C TYR A 98 -12.89 -0.72 7.93
N GLY A 99 -12.75 0.53 7.46
CA GLY A 99 -13.61 1.62 7.90
C GLY A 99 -13.41 2.00 9.38
N GLY A 100 -12.25 1.69 9.97
CA GLY A 100 -11.95 1.96 11.37
C GLY A 100 -12.60 0.96 12.34
N ALA A 101 -12.99 -0.23 11.87
CA ALA A 101 -13.62 -1.22 12.74
C ALA A 101 -13.30 -2.65 12.30
N GLN A 102 -13.30 -3.56 13.26
CA GLN A 102 -13.21 -4.98 13.01
C GLN A 102 -14.52 -5.51 12.39
N LYS A 103 -14.41 -6.23 11.27
CA LYS A 103 -15.53 -6.77 10.52
C LYS A 103 -15.43 -8.28 10.36
N ARG A 104 -16.52 -8.99 10.51
CA ARG A 104 -16.60 -10.38 10.06
C ARG A 104 -16.56 -10.42 8.54
N PRO A 105 -15.87 -11.41 7.92
CA PRO A 105 -15.98 -11.58 6.47
C PRO A 105 -17.43 -11.86 6.06
N ASP A 106 -17.80 -11.34 4.89
CA ASP A 106 -19.16 -11.48 4.37
C ASP A 106 -19.60 -12.95 4.25
N GLY A 107 -18.69 -13.83 3.84
CA GLY A 107 -18.95 -15.27 3.76
C GLY A 107 -18.90 -16.01 5.09
N ASN A 108 -18.56 -15.36 6.20
CA ASN A 108 -18.31 -15.96 7.52
C ASN A 108 -17.26 -17.08 7.53
N TYR A 109 -16.39 -17.13 6.52
CA TYR A 109 -15.30 -18.11 6.46
C TYR A 109 -14.10 -17.63 7.24
N CYS A 110 -13.46 -18.56 7.96
CA CYS A 110 -12.21 -18.35 8.65
C CYS A 110 -11.26 -19.53 8.36
N ARG A 111 -9.98 -19.27 8.41
CA ARG A 111 -8.95 -20.31 8.38
C ARG A 111 -8.19 -20.34 9.69
N VAL A 112 -7.66 -21.52 10.00
CA VAL A 112 -6.78 -21.75 11.14
C VAL A 112 -5.36 -21.31 10.76
N ILE A 113 -4.71 -20.59 11.65
CA ILE A 113 -3.29 -20.26 11.57
C ILE A 113 -2.56 -21.10 12.62
N ASN A 114 -1.55 -21.81 12.16
CA ASN A 114 -0.73 -22.67 13.00
C ASN A 114 0.60 -21.99 13.34
N ASP A 115 1.14 -22.33 14.51
CA ASP A 115 2.51 -22.02 14.86
C ASP A 115 3.51 -22.94 14.12
N THR A 116 4.79 -22.78 14.41
CA THR A 116 5.87 -23.59 13.81
C THR A 116 5.81 -25.07 14.17
N THR A 117 5.09 -25.43 15.21
CA THR A 117 4.90 -26.83 15.63
C THR A 117 3.68 -27.47 14.96
N GLY A 118 2.95 -26.71 14.16
CA GLY A 118 1.69 -27.15 13.54
C GLY A 118 0.47 -27.02 14.44
N LYS A 119 0.60 -26.41 15.62
CA LYS A 119 -0.48 -26.19 16.57
C LYS A 119 -1.27 -24.93 16.21
N ALA A 120 -2.57 -25.03 16.18
CA ALA A 120 -3.45 -23.90 15.94
C ALA A 120 -3.34 -22.87 17.10
N PHE A 121 -3.17 -21.58 16.74
CA PHE A 121 -3.14 -20.49 17.71
C PHE A 121 -4.10 -19.34 17.39
N ALA A 122 -4.61 -19.27 16.18
CA ALA A 122 -5.52 -18.23 15.75
C ALA A 122 -6.47 -18.68 14.65
N LEU A 123 -7.60 -17.99 14.57
CA LEU A 123 -8.51 -18.01 13.43
C LEU A 123 -8.46 -16.65 12.74
N VAL A 124 -8.43 -16.65 11.42
CA VAL A 124 -8.36 -15.43 10.61
C VAL A 124 -9.48 -15.43 9.59
N GLY A 125 -10.18 -14.30 9.46
CA GLY A 125 -11.26 -14.14 8.49
C GLY A 125 -10.76 -14.26 7.05
N GLU A 126 -11.57 -14.86 6.18
CA GLU A 126 -11.32 -15.01 4.75
C GLU A 126 -12.21 -14.06 3.96
N SER A 127 -11.60 -13.04 3.35
CA SER A 127 -12.30 -12.04 2.54
C SER A 127 -12.77 -12.61 1.21
N ASN A 128 -13.88 -12.08 0.73
CA ASN A 128 -14.40 -12.32 -0.60
C ASN A 128 -14.53 -11.00 -1.40
N ARG A 129 -15.09 -11.09 -2.62
CA ARG A 129 -15.30 -9.93 -3.50
C ARG A 129 -16.10 -8.80 -2.83
N LYS A 130 -17.09 -9.13 -1.99
CA LYS A 130 -17.93 -8.12 -1.32
C LYS A 130 -17.16 -7.38 -0.23
N ASP A 131 -16.27 -8.07 0.49
CA ASP A 131 -15.39 -7.44 1.46
C ASP A 131 -14.43 -6.45 0.78
N VAL A 132 -13.87 -6.81 -0.39
CA VAL A 132 -13.05 -5.91 -1.20
C VAL A 132 -13.84 -4.66 -1.58
N ARG A 133 -15.05 -4.82 -2.13
CA ARG A 133 -15.92 -3.69 -2.48
C ARG A 133 -16.19 -2.79 -1.28
N ASN A 134 -16.57 -3.36 -0.16
CA ASN A 134 -16.88 -2.59 1.06
C ASN A 134 -15.65 -1.82 1.58
N ALA A 135 -14.46 -2.44 1.53
CA ALA A 135 -13.21 -1.81 1.93
C ALA A 135 -12.83 -0.64 0.99
N VAL A 136 -13.02 -0.81 -0.33
CA VAL A 136 -12.78 0.26 -1.31
C VAL A 136 -13.77 1.41 -1.14
N GLU A 137 -15.05 1.13 -0.89
CA GLU A 137 -16.05 2.17 -0.63
C GLU A 137 -15.70 3.03 0.60
N VAL A 138 -15.28 2.42 1.71
CA VAL A 138 -14.89 3.19 2.91
C VAL A 138 -13.57 3.91 2.72
N ALA A 139 -12.62 3.33 1.96
CA ALA A 139 -11.38 3.99 1.58
C ALA A 139 -11.66 5.25 0.73
N GLY A 140 -12.57 5.13 -0.25
CA GLY A 140 -12.99 6.24 -1.10
C GLY A 140 -13.65 7.39 -0.34
N LYS A 141 -14.40 7.07 0.72
CA LYS A 141 -15.00 8.09 1.62
C LYS A 141 -13.95 8.77 2.51
N ALA A 142 -12.95 8.03 2.98
CA ALA A 142 -11.94 8.54 3.91
C ALA A 142 -10.84 9.35 3.20
N GLN A 143 -10.43 8.95 1.99
CA GLN A 143 -9.27 9.49 1.28
C GLN A 143 -9.33 11.01 1.08
N PRO A 144 -10.43 11.64 0.62
CA PRO A 144 -10.46 13.09 0.41
C PRO A 144 -10.26 13.90 1.70
N GLY A 145 -10.75 13.39 2.83
CA GLY A 145 -10.53 14.01 4.15
C GLY A 145 -9.08 13.85 4.61
N TRP A 146 -8.48 12.70 4.36
CA TRP A 146 -7.10 12.41 4.68
C TRP A 146 -6.12 13.24 3.85
N ASP A 147 -6.34 13.37 2.55
CA ASP A 147 -5.54 14.19 1.63
C ASP A 147 -5.53 15.67 2.03
N LYS A 148 -6.67 16.20 2.52
CA LYS A 148 -6.79 17.58 2.98
C LYS A 148 -6.04 17.89 4.28
N ARG A 149 -5.67 16.90 5.06
CA ARG A 149 -4.85 17.11 6.26
C ARG A 149 -3.46 17.61 5.87
N SER A 150 -2.92 18.55 6.66
CA SER A 150 -1.56 19.03 6.45
C SER A 150 -0.54 17.88 6.59
N GLY A 151 0.61 18.02 5.93
CA GLY A 151 1.73 17.09 6.12
C GLY A 151 2.11 16.95 7.60
N PHE A 152 2.09 18.07 8.34
CA PHE A 152 2.34 18.09 9.79
C PHE A 152 1.35 17.20 10.57
N ASN A 153 0.03 17.33 10.29
CA ASN A 153 -0.95 16.51 11.00
C ASN A 153 -0.83 15.02 10.66
N ARG A 154 -0.56 14.68 9.39
CA ARG A 154 -0.28 13.28 9.01
C ARG A 154 0.98 12.75 9.69
N SER A 155 2.02 13.58 9.81
CA SER A 155 3.26 13.27 10.52
C SER A 155 3.00 12.92 11.97
N GLN A 156 2.23 13.74 12.70
CA GLN A 156 1.87 13.47 14.10
C GLN A 156 1.21 12.10 14.27
N ILE A 157 0.26 11.76 13.39
CA ILE A 157 -0.45 10.48 13.44
C ILE A 157 0.49 9.30 13.20
N LEU A 158 1.44 9.42 12.25
CA LEU A 158 2.43 8.37 12.02
C LEU A 158 3.42 8.24 13.20
N PHE A 159 3.79 9.34 13.86
CA PHE A 159 4.59 9.28 15.07
C PHE A 159 3.83 8.57 16.20
N TYR A 160 2.54 8.88 16.41
CA TYR A 160 1.71 8.16 17.38
C TYR A 160 1.61 6.66 17.04
N TRP A 161 1.53 6.32 15.76
CA TRP A 161 1.57 4.92 15.36
C TRP A 161 2.89 4.26 15.79
N ALA A 162 4.04 4.90 15.56
CA ALA A 162 5.34 4.38 15.99
C ALA A 162 5.43 4.25 17.50
N GLU A 163 5.00 5.27 18.26
CA GLU A 163 5.01 5.28 19.72
C GLU A 163 4.09 4.19 20.30
N ASN A 164 2.87 4.05 19.81
CA ASN A 164 1.91 3.06 20.26
C ASN A 164 2.36 1.63 19.90
N LEU A 165 3.03 1.46 18.75
CA LEU A 165 3.62 0.18 18.38
C LEU A 165 4.79 -0.17 19.31
N GLU A 166 5.66 0.79 19.62
CA GLU A 166 6.79 0.59 20.56
C GLU A 166 6.33 0.17 21.94
N GLN A 167 5.23 0.74 22.45
CA GLN A 167 4.65 0.36 23.75
C GLN A 167 4.22 -1.12 23.78
N ARG A 168 3.97 -1.72 22.63
CA ARG A 168 3.58 -3.14 22.50
C ARG A 168 4.71 -4.01 21.96
N ARG A 169 5.96 -3.56 22.07
CA ARG A 169 7.16 -4.24 21.54
C ARG A 169 7.18 -5.74 21.88
N GLN A 170 7.05 -6.09 23.14
CA GLN A 170 7.16 -7.49 23.56
C GLN A 170 6.07 -8.36 22.95
N GLU A 171 4.84 -7.86 22.84
CA GLU A 171 3.73 -8.59 22.21
C GLU A 171 4.04 -8.94 20.75
N PHE A 172 4.57 -7.99 19.99
CA PHE A 172 4.91 -8.22 18.57
C PHE A 172 6.13 -9.11 18.40
N ILE A 173 7.16 -8.99 19.26
CA ILE A 173 8.33 -9.88 19.23
C ILE A 173 7.91 -11.31 19.57
N ASP A 174 7.09 -11.51 20.59
CA ASP A 174 6.56 -12.83 20.93
C ASP A 174 5.71 -13.41 19.81
N HIS A 175 4.91 -12.58 19.15
CA HIS A 175 4.08 -12.98 18.03
C HIS A 175 4.93 -13.37 16.79
N LEU A 176 5.96 -12.59 16.45
CA LEU A 176 6.90 -12.92 15.38
C LEU A 176 7.66 -14.22 15.68
N THR A 177 8.01 -14.44 16.94
CA THR A 177 8.66 -15.68 17.37
C THR A 177 7.72 -16.89 17.23
N LEU A 178 6.45 -16.71 17.55
CA LEU A 178 5.43 -17.77 17.45
C LEU A 178 5.25 -18.25 15.99
N ILE A 179 5.39 -17.36 15.02
CA ILE A 179 5.29 -17.69 13.59
C ILE A 179 6.61 -18.14 12.95
N GLY A 180 7.68 -18.29 13.74
CA GLY A 180 8.92 -18.93 13.32
C GLY A 180 10.16 -18.07 13.20
N HIS A 181 10.11 -16.81 13.61
CA HIS A 181 11.33 -16.00 13.69
C HIS A 181 12.14 -16.40 14.93
N SER A 182 13.47 -16.39 14.83
CA SER A 182 14.28 -16.36 16.03
C SER A 182 14.03 -15.04 16.77
N LYS A 183 14.25 -15.03 18.09
CA LYS A 183 14.06 -13.81 18.88
C LYS A 183 14.86 -12.62 18.32
N GLU A 184 16.11 -12.86 17.94
CA GLU A 184 16.98 -11.85 17.32
C GLU A 184 16.39 -11.30 16.01
N LYS A 185 15.90 -12.16 15.11
CA LYS A 185 15.25 -11.74 13.86
C LYS A 185 13.97 -10.98 14.12
N ALA A 186 13.19 -11.37 15.13
CA ALA A 186 11.97 -10.67 15.51
C ALA A 186 12.27 -9.26 16.03
N GLU A 187 13.31 -9.11 16.85
CA GLU A 187 13.79 -7.82 17.35
C GLU A 187 14.26 -6.92 16.19
N ILE A 188 15.10 -7.45 15.29
CA ILE A 188 15.58 -6.70 14.12
C ILE A 188 14.41 -6.24 13.23
N GLU A 189 13.45 -7.12 12.93
CA GLU A 189 12.28 -6.76 12.12
C GLU A 189 11.43 -5.69 12.80
N PHE A 190 11.20 -5.82 14.10
CA PHE A 190 10.44 -4.86 14.89
C PHE A 190 11.12 -3.48 14.91
N ASP A 191 12.41 -3.42 15.22
CA ASP A 191 13.18 -2.18 15.25
C ASP A 191 13.20 -1.49 13.89
N ALA A 192 13.36 -2.26 12.82
CA ALA A 192 13.28 -1.73 11.46
C ALA A 192 11.89 -1.19 11.13
N ALA A 193 10.82 -1.82 11.60
CA ALA A 193 9.45 -1.33 11.40
C ALA A 193 9.19 -0.01 12.14
N ILE A 194 9.67 0.13 13.38
CA ILE A 194 9.62 1.41 14.11
C ILE A 194 10.41 2.50 13.39
N ALA A 195 11.66 2.22 13.02
CA ALA A 195 12.49 3.18 12.27
C ALA A 195 11.82 3.60 10.96
N ARG A 196 11.12 2.68 10.27
CA ARG A 196 10.38 2.93 9.04
C ARG A 196 9.20 3.87 9.24
N LEU A 197 8.46 3.73 10.34
CA LEU A 197 7.38 4.63 10.70
C LEU A 197 7.90 6.04 11.00
N PHE A 198 8.99 6.17 11.75
CA PHE A 198 9.64 7.47 12.00
C PHE A 198 10.12 8.13 10.70
N HIS A 199 10.73 7.34 9.80
CA HIS A 199 11.17 7.84 8.50
C HIS A 199 9.99 8.43 7.70
N TRP A 200 8.90 7.67 7.52
CA TRP A 200 7.76 8.13 6.73
C TRP A 200 6.96 9.22 7.41
N ALA A 201 6.91 9.26 8.75
CA ALA A 201 6.37 10.37 9.49
C ALA A 201 7.12 11.67 9.17
N ALA A 202 8.46 11.62 9.16
CA ALA A 202 9.28 12.76 8.78
C ALA A 202 9.09 13.18 7.31
N PHE A 203 8.76 12.26 6.41
CA PHE A 203 8.55 12.54 4.98
C PHE A 203 7.15 13.03 4.60
N CYS A 204 6.22 13.15 5.53
CA CYS A 204 4.87 13.65 5.23
C CYS A 204 4.88 15.04 4.59
N ASP A 205 5.82 15.90 4.96
CA ASP A 205 5.98 17.28 4.49
C ASP A 205 7.30 17.54 3.74
N LYS A 206 8.16 16.54 3.55
CA LYS A 206 9.50 16.72 2.96
C LYS A 206 9.55 16.48 1.45
N TYR A 207 8.58 15.80 0.88
CA TYR A 207 8.51 15.54 -0.57
C TYR A 207 7.60 16.60 -1.21
N GLY A 208 8.13 17.80 -1.34
CA GLY A 208 7.45 18.93 -1.94
C GLY A 208 7.45 18.89 -3.47
N GLY A 209 6.94 19.95 -4.06
CA GLY A 209 6.99 20.20 -5.49
C GLY A 209 8.28 20.90 -5.90
N ALA A 210 8.26 21.46 -7.10
CA ALA A 210 9.30 22.32 -7.64
C ALA A 210 8.69 23.50 -8.39
N VAL A 211 9.44 24.58 -8.46
CA VAL A 211 9.20 25.66 -9.41
C VAL A 211 10.10 25.36 -10.61
N GLN A 212 9.52 25.35 -11.79
CA GLN A 212 10.24 25.06 -13.03
C GLN A 212 10.40 26.34 -13.83
N GLU A 213 11.61 26.61 -14.25
CA GLU A 213 11.92 27.66 -15.22
C GLU A 213 11.54 27.17 -16.61
N THR A 214 10.82 27.99 -17.35
CA THR A 214 10.41 27.70 -18.73
C THR A 214 10.88 28.81 -19.66
N GLN A 215 11.05 28.50 -20.95
CA GLN A 215 11.41 29.51 -21.96
C GLN A 215 10.26 30.47 -22.26
N LEU A 216 9.03 30.05 -21.99
CA LEU A 216 7.84 30.86 -22.14
C LEU A 216 7.63 31.76 -20.92
N TYR A 217 7.00 32.93 -21.11
CA TYR A 217 6.70 33.90 -20.03
C TYR A 217 5.72 33.32 -19.00
N GLY A 218 6.24 32.57 -18.07
CA GLY A 218 5.43 31.92 -17.05
C GLY A 218 6.28 31.11 -16.07
N THR A 219 5.65 30.74 -15.00
CA THR A 219 6.21 29.83 -14.01
C THR A 219 5.37 28.58 -13.95
N VAL A 220 6.00 27.44 -13.85
CA VAL A 220 5.30 26.17 -13.63
C VAL A 220 5.57 25.65 -12.22
N LEU A 221 4.49 25.46 -11.48
CA LEU A 221 4.53 24.76 -10.20
C LEU A 221 4.27 23.29 -10.43
N ARG A 222 5.27 22.44 -10.16
CA ARG A 222 5.11 21.01 -10.12
C ARG A 222 4.78 20.56 -8.70
N LEU A 223 3.63 19.93 -8.51
CA LEU A 223 3.15 19.42 -7.24
C LEU A 223 3.10 17.90 -7.26
N HIS A 224 3.35 17.25 -6.14
CA HIS A 224 3.15 15.82 -5.94
C HIS A 224 1.84 15.58 -5.20
N GLU A 225 0.86 15.03 -5.91
CA GLU A 225 -0.46 14.69 -5.34
C GLU A 225 -0.56 13.19 -5.06
N PRO A 226 -1.40 12.77 -4.08
CA PRO A 226 -1.72 11.36 -3.91
C PRO A 226 -2.45 10.80 -5.13
N LEU A 227 -2.31 9.50 -5.35
CA LEU A 227 -3.05 8.79 -6.40
C LEU A 227 -4.55 8.68 -6.04
N GLY A 228 -4.84 8.39 -4.78
CA GLY A 228 -6.19 8.13 -4.28
C GLY A 228 -6.26 6.87 -3.44
N ILE A 229 -6.82 5.78 -3.98
CA ILE A 229 -6.87 4.47 -3.31
C ILE A 229 -5.81 3.56 -3.93
N ILE A 230 -4.99 2.94 -3.07
CA ILE A 230 -3.97 1.97 -3.47
C ILE A 230 -4.35 0.59 -2.91
N GLY A 231 -4.49 -0.40 -3.78
CA GLY A 231 -4.57 -1.80 -3.39
C GLY A 231 -3.15 -2.36 -3.19
N ILE A 232 -2.87 -2.99 -2.05
CA ILE A 232 -1.53 -3.48 -1.72
C ILE A 232 -1.61 -4.96 -1.36
N ALA A 233 -0.93 -5.82 -2.11
CA ALA A 233 -0.68 -7.22 -1.74
C ALA A 233 0.74 -7.34 -1.20
N CYS A 234 0.86 -7.56 0.10
CA CYS A 234 2.14 -7.60 0.81
C CYS A 234 2.88 -8.93 0.61
N PRO A 235 4.23 -8.94 0.75
CA PRO A 235 5.03 -10.16 0.71
C PRO A 235 4.76 -11.05 1.94
N ASP A 236 5.17 -12.31 1.84
CA ASP A 236 5.15 -13.24 2.97
C ASP A 236 6.39 -13.12 3.87
N THR A 237 7.48 -12.59 3.34
CA THR A 237 8.70 -12.28 4.09
C THR A 237 8.52 -10.98 4.88
N PHE A 238 9.05 -10.94 6.09
CA PHE A 238 8.97 -9.78 6.97
C PHE A 238 7.52 -9.27 7.15
N PRO A 239 6.62 -10.07 7.77
CA PRO A 239 5.18 -9.77 7.79
C PRO A 239 4.80 -8.46 8.48
N LEU A 240 5.61 -7.97 9.42
CA LEU A 240 5.46 -6.65 10.03
C LEU A 240 6.13 -5.56 9.20
N LEU A 241 7.45 -5.71 8.95
CA LEU A 241 8.25 -4.70 8.26
C LEU A 241 7.79 -4.50 6.81
N GLY A 242 7.50 -5.57 6.08
CA GLY A 242 6.98 -5.50 4.70
C GLY A 242 5.64 -4.76 4.64
N PHE A 243 4.74 -5.05 5.59
CA PHE A 243 3.46 -4.35 5.70
C PHE A 243 3.66 -2.85 5.99
N VAL A 244 4.44 -2.51 7.02
CA VAL A 244 4.71 -1.12 7.40
C VAL A 244 5.40 -0.36 6.27
N SER A 245 6.40 -0.99 5.61
CA SER A 245 7.15 -0.36 4.52
C SER A 245 6.29 0.01 3.31
N LEU A 246 5.22 -0.74 3.05
CA LEU A 246 4.31 -0.46 1.94
C LEU A 246 3.17 0.49 2.34
N VAL A 247 2.65 0.36 3.56
CA VAL A 247 1.50 1.13 4.02
C VAL A 247 1.89 2.56 4.43
N ALA A 248 2.97 2.71 5.21
CA ALA A 248 3.35 4.01 5.76
C ALA A 248 3.63 5.09 4.70
N PRO A 249 4.41 4.86 3.62
CA PRO A 249 4.62 5.85 2.57
C PRO A 249 3.33 6.23 1.84
N ALA A 250 2.46 5.26 1.57
CA ALA A 250 1.22 5.50 0.88
C ALA A 250 0.32 6.47 1.65
N ILE A 251 0.12 6.23 2.96
CA ILE A 251 -0.72 7.11 3.79
C ILE A 251 -0.02 8.43 4.14
N ALA A 252 1.31 8.45 4.31
CA ALA A 252 2.08 9.67 4.51
C ALA A 252 1.84 10.68 3.38
N ARG A 253 1.65 10.20 2.15
CA ARG A 253 1.39 11.03 0.97
C ARG A 253 -0.09 11.29 0.70
N GLY A 254 -1.00 10.93 1.60
CA GLY A 254 -2.42 11.29 1.52
C GLY A 254 -3.29 10.26 0.80
N ASN A 255 -2.78 9.08 0.47
CA ASN A 255 -3.58 7.99 -0.07
C ASN A 255 -4.36 7.26 1.03
N ALA A 256 -5.44 6.58 0.65
CA ALA A 256 -6.04 5.52 1.44
C ALA A 256 -5.66 4.16 0.83
N ILE A 257 -5.60 3.13 1.65
CA ILE A 257 -5.14 1.82 1.18
C ILE A 257 -6.12 0.70 1.53
N VAL A 258 -6.13 -0.32 0.67
CA VAL A 258 -6.72 -1.63 0.95
C VAL A 258 -5.57 -2.65 0.86
N ALA A 259 -5.11 -3.12 2.01
CA ALA A 259 -3.94 -3.98 2.12
C ALA A 259 -4.36 -5.44 2.36
N VAL A 260 -3.73 -6.34 1.61
CA VAL A 260 -3.72 -7.77 1.85
C VAL A 260 -2.36 -8.09 2.47
N PRO A 261 -2.29 -8.38 3.78
CA PRO A 261 -1.03 -8.67 4.46
C PRO A 261 -0.47 -10.02 3.99
N SER A 262 0.65 -10.42 4.58
CA SER A 262 1.20 -11.77 4.37
C SER A 262 0.10 -12.83 4.42
N GLU A 263 0.02 -13.66 3.40
CA GLU A 263 -0.95 -14.75 3.37
C GLU A 263 -0.61 -15.82 4.42
N LYS A 264 0.68 -16.05 4.65
CA LYS A 264 1.16 -17.04 5.62
C LYS A 264 0.96 -16.57 7.06
N ASN A 265 1.26 -15.30 7.32
CA ASN A 265 1.30 -14.71 8.66
C ASN A 265 0.44 -13.44 8.79
N PRO A 266 -0.87 -13.51 8.51
CA PRO A 266 -1.74 -12.32 8.45
C PRO A 266 -2.04 -11.72 9.83
N THR A 267 -1.85 -12.48 10.90
CA THR A 267 -2.20 -12.10 12.28
C THR A 267 -1.36 -10.94 12.79
N ILE A 268 -0.11 -10.80 12.31
CA ILE A 268 0.78 -9.69 12.68
C ILE A 268 0.17 -8.34 12.23
N ALA A 269 -0.26 -8.25 10.97
CA ALA A 269 -0.88 -7.02 10.46
C ALA A 269 -2.24 -6.74 11.12
N LEU A 270 -3.03 -7.78 11.39
CA LEU A 270 -4.30 -7.62 12.09
C LEU A 270 -4.13 -7.17 13.55
N ALA A 271 -3.02 -7.54 14.22
CA ALA A 271 -2.73 -7.06 15.58
C ALA A 271 -2.51 -5.53 15.63
N LEU A 272 -2.22 -4.88 14.50
CA LEU A 272 -2.05 -3.42 14.41
C LEU A 272 -3.36 -2.64 14.56
N TYR A 273 -4.54 -3.26 14.47
CA TYR A 273 -5.80 -2.50 14.43
C TYR A 273 -5.99 -1.57 15.66
N GLN A 274 -5.66 -2.04 16.87
CA GLN A 274 -5.76 -1.22 18.08
C GLN A 274 -4.78 -0.04 18.04
N ILE A 275 -3.58 -0.28 17.51
CA ILE A 275 -2.56 0.75 17.36
C ILE A 275 -3.03 1.82 16.36
N LEU A 276 -3.60 1.42 15.23
CA LEU A 276 -4.15 2.35 14.25
C LEU A 276 -5.28 3.22 14.83
N GLU A 277 -6.19 2.59 15.60
CA GLU A 277 -7.29 3.30 16.26
C GLU A 277 -6.80 4.29 17.32
N THR A 278 -5.85 3.86 18.17
CA THR A 278 -5.30 4.71 19.24
C THR A 278 -4.31 5.76 18.75
N SER A 279 -3.91 5.72 17.48
CA SER A 279 -3.03 6.72 16.86
C SER A 279 -3.78 7.80 16.11
N ASP A 280 -5.07 7.96 16.33
CA ASP A 280 -5.95 8.95 15.67
C ASP A 280 -6.00 8.81 14.12
N LEU A 281 -5.65 7.64 13.59
CA LEU A 281 -5.75 7.39 12.17
C LEU A 281 -7.23 7.30 11.77
N PRO A 282 -7.72 8.11 10.83
CA PRO A 282 -9.14 8.07 10.47
C PRO A 282 -9.55 6.72 9.91
N GLY A 283 -10.70 6.21 10.36
CA GLY A 283 -11.26 4.98 9.85
C GLY A 283 -11.42 5.00 8.33
N GLY A 284 -10.94 3.97 7.66
CA GLY A 284 -10.97 3.86 6.20
C GLY A 284 -9.70 4.30 5.48
N VAL A 285 -8.76 4.98 6.15
CA VAL A 285 -7.45 5.31 5.57
C VAL A 285 -6.61 4.04 5.39
N VAL A 286 -6.60 3.16 6.39
CA VAL A 286 -5.99 1.83 6.31
C VAL A 286 -7.08 0.79 6.47
N ASN A 287 -7.15 -0.13 5.49
CA ASN A 287 -8.10 -1.23 5.48
C ASN A 287 -7.31 -2.52 5.25
N ILE A 288 -7.52 -3.54 6.09
CA ILE A 288 -6.78 -4.80 6.08
C ILE A 288 -7.75 -5.94 5.78
N LEU A 289 -7.52 -6.59 4.66
CA LEU A 289 -8.29 -7.75 4.21
C LEU A 289 -7.40 -8.98 4.21
N THR A 290 -7.80 -10.02 4.90
CA THR A 290 -7.09 -11.29 4.94
C THR A 290 -7.77 -12.35 4.11
N GLY A 291 -6.99 -13.29 3.59
CA GLY A 291 -7.46 -14.36 2.73
C GLY A 291 -6.40 -14.82 1.74
N CYS A 292 -6.82 -15.50 0.67
CA CYS A 292 -5.94 -15.83 -0.44
C CYS A 292 -5.49 -14.55 -1.15
N ARG A 293 -4.20 -14.28 -1.12
CA ARG A 293 -3.62 -13.07 -1.72
C ARG A 293 -4.04 -12.91 -3.17
N ASP A 294 -3.89 -13.94 -3.98
CA ASP A 294 -4.17 -13.87 -5.42
C ASP A 294 -5.66 -13.69 -5.70
N HIS A 295 -6.52 -14.35 -4.92
CA HIS A 295 -7.97 -14.17 -5.03
C HIS A 295 -8.41 -12.73 -4.71
N ILE A 296 -7.91 -12.15 -3.63
CA ILE A 296 -8.24 -10.77 -3.26
C ILE A 296 -7.61 -9.79 -4.26
N THR A 297 -6.36 -10.03 -4.67
CA THR A 297 -5.64 -9.19 -5.65
C THR A 297 -6.37 -9.12 -6.98
N LYS A 298 -6.99 -10.22 -7.43
CA LYS A 298 -7.84 -10.24 -8.61
C LYS A 298 -8.90 -9.12 -8.54
N TYR A 299 -9.65 -9.06 -7.46
CA TYR A 299 -10.69 -8.05 -7.30
C TYR A 299 -10.13 -6.64 -7.09
N LEU A 300 -8.97 -6.48 -6.46
CA LEU A 300 -8.29 -5.18 -6.37
C LEU A 300 -7.87 -4.69 -7.76
N ALA A 301 -7.34 -5.57 -8.60
CA ALA A 301 -6.93 -5.23 -9.96
C ALA A 301 -8.14 -4.92 -10.88
N GLU A 302 -9.25 -5.61 -10.71
CA GLU A 302 -10.49 -5.39 -11.48
C GLU A 302 -11.27 -4.15 -11.03
N HIS A 303 -11.06 -3.63 -9.80
CA HIS A 303 -11.90 -2.58 -9.22
C HIS A 303 -11.64 -1.21 -9.87
N GLN A 304 -12.69 -0.55 -10.37
CA GLN A 304 -12.57 0.72 -11.09
C GLN A 304 -12.12 1.91 -10.21
N ASP A 305 -12.46 1.90 -8.92
CA ASP A 305 -12.16 3.00 -8.00
C ASP A 305 -10.78 2.89 -7.34
N ILE A 306 -9.98 1.86 -7.68
CA ILE A 306 -8.59 1.74 -7.28
C ILE A 306 -7.71 2.40 -8.35
N GLN A 307 -6.80 3.28 -7.94
CA GLN A 307 -5.93 4.04 -8.83
C GLN A 307 -4.54 3.40 -8.99
N SER A 308 -4.14 2.54 -8.06
CA SER A 308 -2.88 1.81 -8.16
C SER A 308 -2.98 0.46 -7.47
N VAL A 309 -2.28 -0.54 -8.00
CA VAL A 309 -2.13 -1.85 -7.36
C VAL A 309 -0.65 -2.16 -7.20
N TRP A 310 -0.25 -2.43 -5.96
CA TRP A 310 1.09 -2.89 -5.59
C TRP A 310 1.01 -4.38 -5.25
N TYR A 311 1.80 -5.19 -5.94
CA TYR A 311 1.75 -6.63 -5.75
C TYR A 311 3.16 -7.19 -5.52
N PHE A 312 3.38 -7.72 -4.32
CA PHE A 312 4.64 -8.35 -3.90
C PHE A 312 4.41 -9.84 -3.64
N GLY A 313 4.23 -10.58 -4.72
CA GLY A 313 3.93 -12.01 -4.69
C GLY A 313 4.59 -12.76 -5.84
N SER A 314 3.84 -13.58 -6.54
CA SER A 314 4.35 -14.44 -7.62
C SER A 314 4.61 -13.65 -8.91
N LEU A 315 5.34 -14.30 -9.83
CA LEU A 315 5.54 -13.80 -11.19
C LEU A 315 4.21 -13.77 -11.96
N GLU A 316 3.39 -14.79 -11.79
CA GLU A 316 2.08 -14.92 -12.43
C GLU A 316 1.15 -13.79 -11.96
N GLY A 317 1.11 -13.55 -10.66
CA GLY A 317 0.31 -12.48 -10.09
C GLY A 317 0.75 -11.10 -10.55
N SER A 318 2.05 -10.87 -10.69
CA SER A 318 2.59 -9.63 -11.23
C SER A 318 2.09 -9.36 -12.65
N LYS A 319 2.14 -10.35 -13.52
CA LYS A 319 1.61 -10.24 -14.89
C LYS A 319 0.10 -10.05 -14.93
N PHE A 320 -0.63 -10.78 -14.10
CA PHE A 320 -2.08 -10.63 -14.00
C PHE A 320 -2.45 -9.19 -13.60
N VAL A 321 -1.77 -8.64 -12.60
CA VAL A 321 -2.02 -7.27 -12.12
C VAL A 321 -1.75 -6.25 -13.21
N GLU A 322 -0.63 -6.35 -13.94
CA GLU A 322 -0.32 -5.43 -15.04
C GLU A 322 -1.37 -5.50 -16.16
N HIS A 323 -1.70 -6.71 -16.60
CA HIS A 323 -2.68 -6.92 -17.66
C HIS A 323 -4.06 -6.38 -17.27
N THR A 324 -4.56 -6.77 -16.11
CA THR A 324 -5.91 -6.43 -15.66
C THR A 324 -6.03 -4.94 -15.34
N SER A 325 -5.00 -4.32 -14.81
CA SER A 325 -4.95 -2.90 -14.48
C SER A 325 -5.02 -1.99 -15.71
N ALA A 326 -4.73 -2.50 -16.90
CA ALA A 326 -4.83 -1.74 -18.14
C ALA A 326 -6.27 -1.26 -18.45
N VAL A 327 -7.30 -1.97 -17.98
CA VAL A 327 -8.72 -1.66 -18.25
C VAL A 327 -9.11 -0.23 -17.82
N ASN A 328 -8.59 0.26 -16.72
CA ASN A 328 -8.83 1.63 -16.23
C ASN A 328 -7.55 2.42 -16.02
N VAL A 329 -6.46 1.98 -16.65
CA VAL A 329 -5.15 2.66 -16.64
C VAL A 329 -4.64 2.89 -15.21
N LYS A 330 -4.78 1.89 -14.31
CA LYS A 330 -4.18 1.99 -12.97
C LYS A 330 -2.67 1.90 -13.05
N ARG A 331 -2.00 2.57 -12.15
CA ARG A 331 -0.56 2.37 -11.95
C ARG A 331 -0.32 1.04 -11.25
N THR A 332 0.72 0.35 -11.69
CA THR A 332 1.13 -0.92 -11.08
C THR A 332 2.54 -0.81 -10.51
N TRP A 333 2.77 -1.50 -9.41
CA TRP A 333 4.09 -1.73 -8.85
C TRP A 333 4.20 -3.19 -8.43
N VAL A 334 4.97 -3.96 -9.17
CA VAL A 334 5.03 -5.42 -9.02
C VAL A 334 6.48 -5.89 -8.91
N ASN A 335 6.72 -6.99 -8.19
CA ASN A 335 8.07 -7.51 -7.95
C ASN A 335 8.42 -8.74 -8.79
N TYR A 336 7.49 -9.30 -9.55
CA TYR A 336 7.69 -10.49 -10.38
C TYR A 336 8.28 -11.72 -9.65
N GLY A 337 7.91 -11.89 -8.38
CA GLY A 337 8.42 -12.98 -7.56
C GLY A 337 9.87 -12.81 -7.08
N LEU A 338 10.48 -11.65 -7.32
CA LEU A 338 11.84 -11.38 -6.85
C LEU A 338 11.83 -11.00 -5.37
N ASP A 339 12.83 -11.47 -4.66
CA ASP A 339 13.05 -11.06 -3.28
C ASP A 339 13.46 -9.59 -3.19
N ARG A 340 13.03 -8.95 -2.12
CA ARG A 340 13.38 -7.58 -1.78
C ARG A 340 14.00 -7.57 -0.38
N ASP A 341 15.13 -6.91 -0.23
CA ASP A 341 15.71 -6.69 1.09
C ASP A 341 14.99 -5.54 1.79
N TRP A 342 14.04 -5.91 2.65
CA TRP A 342 13.25 -4.93 3.42
C TRP A 342 14.06 -4.22 4.50
N LEU A 343 15.20 -4.77 4.92
CA LEU A 343 16.09 -4.14 5.91
C LEU A 343 16.99 -3.08 5.25
N ASP A 344 17.32 -3.25 3.98
CA ASP A 344 18.08 -2.26 3.23
C ASP A 344 17.27 -0.95 3.09
N THR A 345 17.92 0.18 3.36
CA THR A 345 17.24 1.49 3.35
C THR A 345 16.78 1.90 1.96
N GLN A 346 17.55 1.58 0.92
CA GLN A 346 17.20 1.94 -0.45
C GLN A 346 16.02 1.12 -0.96
N GLN A 347 16.03 -0.19 -0.69
CA GLN A 347 14.97 -1.09 -1.10
C GLN A 347 13.73 -1.01 -0.22
N GLY A 348 13.87 -0.66 1.05
CA GLY A 348 12.77 -0.63 2.02
C GLY A 348 12.12 0.74 2.23
N GLN A 349 12.79 1.86 1.89
CA GLN A 349 12.27 3.23 2.09
C GLN A 349 12.84 4.27 1.12
N GLY A 350 13.33 3.85 -0.05
CA GLY A 350 13.91 4.74 -1.06
C GLY A 350 12.90 5.58 -1.85
N GLU A 351 13.40 6.35 -2.82
CA GLU A 351 12.57 7.21 -3.70
C GLU A 351 11.50 6.44 -4.48
N GLU A 352 11.71 5.15 -4.72
CA GLU A 352 10.76 4.30 -5.44
C GLU A 352 9.37 4.33 -4.79
N PHE A 353 9.29 4.34 -3.45
CA PHE A 353 8.03 4.41 -2.73
C PHE A 353 7.29 5.74 -2.98
N LEU A 354 8.02 6.85 -2.98
CA LEU A 354 7.45 8.17 -3.27
C LEU A 354 6.96 8.27 -4.71
N TYR A 355 7.73 7.72 -5.66
CA TYR A 355 7.33 7.66 -7.06
C TYR A 355 6.03 6.87 -7.25
N HIS A 356 5.89 5.70 -6.60
CA HIS A 356 4.72 4.84 -6.77
C HIS A 356 3.47 5.32 -6.01
N CYS A 357 3.62 6.14 -4.97
CA CYS A 357 2.47 6.65 -4.19
C CYS A 357 2.00 8.05 -4.56
N THR A 358 2.68 8.73 -5.51
CA THR A 358 2.33 10.09 -5.91
C THR A 358 2.26 10.24 -7.42
N GLN A 359 1.65 11.33 -7.87
CA GLN A 359 1.65 11.76 -9.26
C GLN A 359 1.99 13.24 -9.36
N ALA A 360 2.71 13.61 -10.41
CA ALA A 360 3.03 15.00 -10.67
C ALA A 360 1.84 15.73 -11.32
N LYS A 361 1.53 16.92 -10.80
CA LYS A 361 0.64 17.89 -11.42
C LYS A 361 1.43 19.14 -11.73
N ASN A 362 1.31 19.65 -12.94
CA ASN A 362 1.97 20.88 -13.39
C ASN A 362 0.93 22.00 -13.53
N ILE A 363 1.16 23.12 -12.84
CA ILE A 363 0.28 24.29 -12.84
C ILE A 363 1.04 25.45 -13.47
N TRP A 364 0.57 25.90 -14.63
CA TRP A 364 1.09 27.02 -15.35
C TRP A 364 0.49 28.32 -14.81
N LEU A 365 1.37 29.24 -14.44
CA LEU A 365 1.01 30.59 -13.97
C LEU A 365 1.64 31.59 -14.93
N THR A 366 0.83 32.47 -15.48
CA THR A 366 1.33 33.61 -16.28
C THR A 366 1.96 34.63 -15.35
N MET A 367 3.10 35.18 -15.75
CA MET A 367 3.83 36.22 -14.99
C MET A 367 3.31 37.64 -15.23
N GLY A 368 2.23 37.80 -16.03
CA GLY A 368 1.67 39.08 -16.40
C GLY A 368 2.46 39.84 -17.46
N ASP A 369 1.98 41.03 -17.87
CA ASP A 369 2.56 41.85 -18.94
C ASP A 369 3.94 42.44 -18.63
N ILE A 370 4.42 42.33 -17.39
CA ILE A 370 5.69 42.87 -16.94
C ILE A 370 6.88 42.29 -17.74
N PHE A 371 6.71 41.09 -18.31
CA PHE A 371 7.73 40.40 -19.08
C PHE A 371 7.33 40.22 -20.57
N ALA A 372 6.30 40.89 -21.02
CA ALA A 372 5.80 40.80 -22.39
C ALA A 372 6.47 41.83 -23.33
N ASN A 373 7.70 42.22 -23.10
CA ASN A 373 8.47 43.09 -23.98
C ASN A 373 9.60 42.36 -24.67
#